data_d7f72014cd24c8cc2758d0e3940145da
#
_entry.id   d7f72014cd24c8cc2758d0e3940145da
#
_cell.length_a   1.000
_cell.length_b   1.000
_cell.length_c   1.000
_cell.angle_alpha   90.00
_cell.angle_beta   90.00
_cell.angle_gamma   90.00
#
_symmetry.space_group_name_H-M   'P 1'
#
loop_
_entity.id
_entity.type
_entity.pdbx_description
1 polymer ?
#
loop_
_entity_poly.entity_id
_entity_poly.type
_entity_poly.pdbx_seq_one_letter_code
_entity_poly.pdbx_strand_id
1 'polypeptide(L)'
;MKRFLILATAFVVTLGVAIFAGTNILNAIERPTSTVTDSVQVGDVTRSYMDITPTKTMSASSPIIVVLSGIAATASQEANRDNLLQYAVSGQAELIYPVSIRESWNVGGCCGASGTLKTDDVGFIEKLVSAVDPGHTRPIYVIGYSNGGRLAYDLECTDPGLFDGMAAVKADPMPSCVVSNPQNVLVLSALDDPWVPFKTGEKGKETPSATVQVSRLQSDLGCPAKSTVATHGVMTLTTWSSCAGGKRLAWAVYPTGGHNFPPPTKVTPSGSQIIWSFFTKTALAPLPTT
;
A
#
# COMPACT_ATOMS: atom_id res chain seq x y z
N MET A 1 -92.55 -34.88 -17.22
CA MET A 1 -91.20 -34.49 -17.53
C MET A 1 -90.94 -33.10 -16.99
N LYS A 2 -90.34 -32.99 -15.80
CA LYS A 2 -90.08 -31.68 -15.12
C LYS A 2 -88.66 -31.23 -15.49
N ARG A 3 -88.53 -30.11 -16.17
CA ARG A 3 -87.20 -29.46 -16.47
C ARG A 3 -86.81 -28.65 -15.25
N PHE A 4 -85.70 -29.00 -14.60
CA PHE A 4 -85.02 -28.21 -13.58
C PHE A 4 -84.13 -27.14 -14.25
N LEU A 5 -84.48 -25.87 -13.92
CA LEU A 5 -83.67 -24.73 -14.32
C LEU A 5 -82.62 -24.49 -13.22
N ILE A 6 -81.35 -24.66 -13.54
CA ILE A 6 -80.30 -24.32 -12.61
C ILE A 6 -79.88 -22.89 -12.88
N LEU A 7 -80.14 -21.99 -11.92
CA LEU A 7 -79.58 -20.63 -11.89
C LEU A 7 -78.13 -20.73 -11.41
N ALA A 8 -77.17 -20.39 -12.27
CA ALA A 8 -75.82 -20.18 -11.88
C ALA A 8 -75.64 -18.73 -11.44
N THR A 9 -75.46 -18.56 -10.15
CA THR A 9 -75.08 -17.25 -9.58
C THR A 9 -73.55 -17.07 -9.75
N ALA A 10 -73.16 -16.19 -10.65
CA ALA A 10 -71.78 -15.78 -10.80
C ALA A 10 -71.39 -14.86 -9.63
N PHE A 11 -70.46 -15.35 -8.78
CA PHE A 11 -69.84 -14.52 -7.75
C PHE A 11 -68.61 -13.78 -8.41
N VAL A 12 -68.84 -12.47 -8.62
CA VAL A 12 -67.69 -11.62 -9.06
C VAL A 12 -66.91 -11.24 -7.82
N VAL A 13 -65.78 -11.90 -7.66
CA VAL A 13 -64.77 -11.49 -6.66
C VAL A 13 -63.93 -10.39 -7.29
N THR A 14 -64.23 -9.15 -6.93
CA THR A 14 -63.35 -8.01 -7.23
C THR A 14 -62.14 -8.08 -6.32
N LEU A 15 -61.03 -8.59 -6.87
CA LEU A 15 -59.70 -8.54 -6.22
C LEU A 15 -59.23 -7.09 -6.29
N GLY A 16 -59.37 -6.33 -5.20
CA GLY A 16 -58.76 -5.03 -5.04
C GLY A 16 -57.25 -5.18 -4.96
N VAL A 17 -56.54 -4.91 -6.07
CA VAL A 17 -55.10 -4.75 -6.06
C VAL A 17 -54.80 -3.42 -5.41
N ALA A 18 -54.48 -3.44 -4.11
CA ALA A 18 -53.87 -2.31 -3.43
C ALA A 18 -52.42 -2.18 -3.99
N ILE A 19 -52.24 -1.24 -4.90
CA ILE A 19 -50.90 -0.81 -5.32
C ILE A 19 -50.31 -0.07 -4.12
N PHE A 20 -49.60 -0.78 -3.27
CA PHE A 20 -48.61 -0.18 -2.38
C PHE A 20 -47.52 0.40 -3.26
N ALA A 21 -47.57 1.69 -3.54
CA ALA A 21 -46.41 2.44 -3.97
C ALA A 21 -45.41 2.45 -2.81
N GLY A 22 -44.72 1.33 -2.65
CA GLY A 22 -43.52 1.27 -1.84
C GLY A 22 -42.49 2.18 -2.52
N THR A 23 -42.35 3.38 -2.00
CA THR A 23 -41.16 4.18 -2.25
C THR A 23 -40.01 3.33 -1.74
N ASN A 24 -39.40 2.56 -2.66
CA ASN A 24 -38.05 2.01 -2.45
C ASN A 24 -37.11 3.20 -2.32
N ILE A 25 -37.02 3.75 -1.12
CA ILE A 25 -35.85 4.45 -0.68
C ILE A 25 -34.78 3.35 -0.57
N LEU A 26 -34.24 2.95 -1.71
CA LEU A 26 -32.90 2.39 -1.75
C LEU A 26 -32.03 3.51 -1.18
N ASN A 27 -31.82 3.47 0.12
CA ASN A 27 -30.70 4.15 0.72
C ASN A 27 -29.51 3.68 -0.11
N ALA A 28 -29.06 4.53 -1.01
CA ALA A 28 -27.80 4.34 -1.69
C ALA A 28 -26.80 4.22 -0.55
N ILE A 29 -26.35 3.01 -0.27
CA ILE A 29 -25.25 2.78 0.66
C ILE A 29 -24.12 3.55 0.00
N GLU A 30 -23.86 4.77 0.49
CA GLU A 30 -22.73 5.56 0.03
C GLU A 30 -21.48 4.68 0.22
N ARG A 31 -20.90 4.28 -0.88
CA ARG A 31 -19.64 3.53 -0.80
C ARG A 31 -18.62 4.47 -0.19
N PRO A 32 -17.89 4.06 0.84
CA PRO A 32 -16.96 4.94 1.55
C PRO A 32 -15.76 5.37 0.68
N THR A 33 -15.54 4.69 -0.46
CA THR A 33 -14.49 5.00 -1.44
C THR A 33 -15.02 4.88 -2.87
N SER A 34 -14.45 5.68 -3.77
CA SER A 34 -14.52 5.51 -5.23
C SER A 34 -13.25 4.81 -5.69
N THR A 35 -13.36 3.88 -6.62
CA THR A 35 -12.20 3.22 -7.25
C THR A 35 -12.29 3.46 -8.75
N VAL A 36 -11.27 4.10 -9.30
CA VAL A 36 -11.16 4.41 -10.72
C VAL A 36 -9.86 3.81 -11.26
N THR A 37 -9.87 3.31 -12.49
CA THR A 37 -8.64 3.01 -13.22
C THR A 37 -8.36 4.15 -14.16
N ASP A 38 -7.21 4.76 -14.02
CA ASP A 38 -6.73 5.86 -14.85
C ASP A 38 -5.37 5.50 -15.46
N SER A 39 -4.80 6.39 -16.29
CA SER A 39 -3.56 6.10 -16.98
C SER A 39 -2.74 7.35 -17.27
N VAL A 40 -1.43 7.14 -17.45
CA VAL A 40 -0.48 8.16 -17.92
C VAL A 40 0.32 7.65 -19.11
N GLN A 41 0.82 8.55 -19.94
CA GLN A 41 1.71 8.23 -21.05
C GLN A 41 3.17 8.27 -20.60
N VAL A 42 3.89 7.18 -20.90
CA VAL A 42 5.33 7.03 -20.66
C VAL A 42 6.00 6.69 -21.99
N GLY A 43 6.55 7.67 -22.66
CA GLY A 43 6.94 7.53 -24.07
C GLY A 43 5.72 7.13 -24.93
N ASP A 44 5.85 6.04 -25.67
CA ASP A 44 4.77 5.52 -26.53
C ASP A 44 3.87 4.50 -25.81
N VAL A 45 4.06 4.29 -24.51
CA VAL A 45 3.31 3.28 -23.74
C VAL A 45 2.33 3.95 -22.78
N THR A 46 1.06 3.54 -22.85
CA THR A 46 0.05 3.91 -21.84
C THR A 46 0.18 2.99 -20.61
N ARG A 47 0.39 3.58 -19.45
CA ARG A 47 0.52 2.87 -18.17
C ARG A 47 -0.66 3.22 -17.27
N SER A 48 -1.29 2.20 -16.70
CA SER A 48 -2.49 2.36 -15.87
C SER A 48 -2.18 2.31 -14.39
N TYR A 49 -3.06 2.91 -13.58
CA TYR A 49 -3.06 2.79 -12.14
C TYR A 49 -4.50 2.73 -11.62
N MET A 50 -4.67 2.13 -10.47
CA MET A 50 -5.93 2.11 -9.72
C MET A 50 -5.86 3.19 -8.65
N ASP A 51 -6.83 4.11 -8.68
CA ASP A 51 -7.00 5.19 -7.71
C ASP A 51 -8.18 4.84 -6.79
N ILE A 52 -7.93 4.83 -5.50
CA ILE A 52 -8.94 4.62 -4.45
C ILE A 52 -9.06 5.90 -3.64
N THR A 53 -10.02 6.72 -4.01
CA THR A 53 -10.31 8.00 -3.39
C THR A 53 -11.43 7.87 -2.36
N PRO A 54 -11.30 8.44 -1.14
CA PRO A 54 -12.41 8.58 -0.20
C PRO A 54 -13.59 9.35 -0.80
N THR A 55 -14.83 8.91 -0.55
CA THR A 55 -16.02 9.70 -0.89
C THR A 55 -16.28 10.83 0.11
N LYS A 56 -15.70 10.74 1.30
CA LYS A 56 -15.70 11.81 2.30
C LYS A 56 -14.69 12.89 1.91
N THR A 57 -15.03 14.14 2.24
CA THR A 57 -14.09 15.26 2.09
C THR A 57 -12.83 14.99 2.89
N MET A 58 -11.69 14.95 2.20
CA MET A 58 -10.36 14.83 2.79
C MET A 58 -9.85 16.20 3.25
N SER A 59 -8.98 16.19 4.25
CA SER A 59 -8.17 17.38 4.57
C SER A 59 -7.18 17.68 3.44
N ALA A 60 -6.86 18.95 3.23
CA ALA A 60 -5.79 19.35 2.30
C ALA A 60 -4.41 18.75 2.68
N SER A 61 -4.25 18.33 3.93
CA SER A 61 -3.03 17.64 4.42
C SER A 61 -3.12 16.11 4.39
N SER A 62 -4.26 15.54 3.93
CA SER A 62 -4.37 14.08 3.80
C SER A 62 -3.40 13.57 2.74
N PRO A 63 -2.56 12.57 3.05
CA PRO A 63 -1.54 12.11 2.12
C PRO A 63 -2.12 11.33 0.93
N ILE A 64 -1.35 11.32 -0.13
CA ILE A 64 -1.41 10.33 -1.21
C ILE A 64 -0.42 9.22 -0.88
N ILE A 65 -0.84 7.97 -0.97
CA ILE A 65 0.04 6.81 -0.76
C ILE A 65 0.10 6.00 -2.04
N VAL A 66 1.27 5.97 -2.66
CA VAL A 66 1.57 5.13 -3.83
C VAL A 66 2.06 3.78 -3.35
N VAL A 67 1.40 2.70 -3.77
CA VAL A 67 1.69 1.33 -3.32
C VAL A 67 2.18 0.47 -4.47
N LEU A 68 3.44 0.07 -4.42
CA LEU A 68 4.11 -0.73 -5.43
C LEU A 68 4.02 -2.21 -5.05
N SER A 69 3.33 -3.00 -5.85
CA SER A 69 3.09 -4.42 -5.60
C SER A 69 4.37 -5.26 -5.64
N GLY A 70 4.36 -6.39 -4.96
CA GLY A 70 5.36 -7.43 -5.14
C GLY A 70 5.25 -8.11 -6.51
N ILE A 71 6.26 -8.94 -6.87
CA ILE A 71 6.22 -9.77 -8.07
C ILE A 71 5.04 -10.76 -8.01
N ALA A 72 4.48 -11.09 -9.18
CA ALA A 72 3.34 -11.98 -9.35
C ALA A 72 2.07 -11.51 -8.61
N ALA A 73 1.90 -10.20 -8.45
CA ALA A 73 0.73 -9.60 -7.85
C ALA A 73 0.19 -8.44 -8.71
N THR A 74 -1.11 -8.44 -8.90
CA THR A 74 -1.83 -7.29 -9.49
C THR A 74 -2.02 -6.18 -8.47
N ALA A 75 -2.33 -4.96 -8.93
CA ALA A 75 -2.69 -3.82 -8.09
C ALA A 75 -3.84 -4.17 -7.11
N SER A 76 -4.88 -4.85 -7.59
CA SER A 76 -6.02 -5.28 -6.76
C SER A 76 -5.64 -6.33 -5.70
N GLN A 77 -4.74 -7.25 -6.04
CA GLN A 77 -4.24 -8.24 -5.06
C GLN A 77 -3.40 -7.58 -3.97
N GLU A 78 -2.59 -6.56 -4.33
CA GLU A 78 -1.84 -5.79 -3.35
C GLU A 78 -2.78 -5.03 -2.42
N ALA A 79 -3.77 -4.31 -2.95
CA ALA A 79 -4.76 -3.56 -2.17
C ALA A 79 -5.57 -4.43 -1.19
N ASN A 80 -5.78 -5.71 -1.53
CA ASN A 80 -6.44 -6.66 -0.64
C ASN A 80 -5.50 -7.21 0.46
N ARG A 81 -4.18 -7.18 0.24
CA ARG A 81 -3.19 -7.77 1.14
C ARG A 81 -2.63 -6.79 2.16
N ASP A 82 -2.44 -5.54 1.77
CA ASP A 82 -1.69 -4.55 2.53
C ASP A 82 -2.47 -3.92 3.71
N ASN A 83 -3.78 -4.12 3.76
CA ASN A 83 -4.68 -3.56 4.78
C ASN A 83 -4.63 -2.02 4.87
N LEU A 84 -4.33 -1.30 3.78
CA LEU A 84 -4.33 0.17 3.74
C LEU A 84 -5.71 0.75 3.47
N LEU A 85 -6.62 0.00 2.86
CA LEU A 85 -7.96 0.45 2.49
C LEU A 85 -8.73 1.11 3.66
N GLN A 86 -8.45 0.70 4.91
CA GLN A 86 -9.07 1.31 6.09
C GLN A 86 -8.82 2.82 6.19
N TYR A 87 -7.67 3.31 5.72
CA TYR A 87 -7.33 4.74 5.73
C TYR A 87 -8.05 5.53 4.64
N ALA A 88 -8.30 4.92 3.48
CA ALA A 88 -9.17 5.50 2.47
C ALA A 88 -10.64 5.50 2.92
N VAL A 89 -11.14 4.38 3.44
CA VAL A 89 -12.51 4.26 3.99
C VAL A 89 -12.80 5.30 5.07
N SER A 90 -11.81 5.60 5.91
CA SER A 90 -11.95 6.61 6.97
C SER A 90 -11.74 8.06 6.50
N GLY A 91 -11.38 8.29 5.24
CA GLY A 91 -11.13 9.63 4.69
C GLY A 91 -9.78 10.21 5.03
N GLN A 92 -8.83 9.37 5.46
CA GLN A 92 -7.52 9.80 5.94
C GLN A 92 -6.45 9.84 4.84
N ALA A 93 -6.57 9.03 3.79
CA ALA A 93 -5.62 8.98 2.69
C ALA A 93 -6.31 8.64 1.37
N GLU A 94 -5.68 9.04 0.27
CA GLU A 94 -5.90 8.53 -1.08
C GLU A 94 -4.86 7.46 -1.36
N LEU A 95 -5.27 6.36 -1.99
CA LEU A 95 -4.39 5.22 -2.28
C LEU A 95 -4.27 5.03 -3.78
N ILE A 96 -3.05 5.03 -4.27
CA ILE A 96 -2.72 4.82 -5.69
C ILE A 96 -1.97 3.50 -5.84
N TYR A 97 -2.49 2.61 -6.66
CA TYR A 97 -1.88 1.33 -6.97
C TYR A 97 -1.48 1.28 -8.45
N PRO A 98 -0.23 1.61 -8.80
CA PRO A 98 0.24 1.50 -10.18
C PRO A 98 0.19 0.05 -10.67
N VAL A 99 -0.15 -0.13 -11.95
CA VAL A 99 -0.21 -1.46 -12.57
C VAL A 99 1.14 -1.78 -13.20
N SER A 100 1.82 -2.78 -12.64
CA SER A 100 3.09 -3.27 -13.17
C SER A 100 2.89 -4.06 -14.47
N ILE A 101 3.88 -4.04 -15.35
CA ILE A 101 3.85 -4.83 -16.59
C ILE A 101 4.12 -6.30 -16.26
N ARG A 102 3.17 -7.17 -16.62
CA ARG A 102 3.25 -8.62 -16.33
C ARG A 102 3.63 -8.91 -14.87
N GLU A 103 2.96 -8.17 -13.96
CA GLU A 103 3.08 -8.37 -12.51
C GLU A 103 4.53 -8.31 -11.98
N SER A 104 5.34 -7.43 -12.57
CA SER A 104 6.72 -7.19 -12.11
C SER A 104 7.19 -5.77 -12.43
N TRP A 105 8.21 -5.30 -11.71
CA TRP A 105 8.89 -4.04 -11.91
C TRP A 105 10.31 -4.27 -12.40
N ASN A 106 10.78 -3.41 -13.29
CA ASN A 106 12.16 -3.38 -13.74
C ASN A 106 13.04 -2.69 -12.70
N VAL A 107 13.83 -3.48 -12.00
CA VAL A 107 14.70 -3.02 -10.91
C VAL A 107 16.13 -3.55 -11.13
N GLY A 108 16.74 -3.16 -12.25
CA GLY A 108 18.16 -3.41 -12.51
C GLY A 108 18.56 -4.89 -12.65
N GLY A 109 17.75 -5.68 -13.35
CA GLY A 109 18.08 -7.09 -13.67
C GLY A 109 17.44 -8.13 -12.76
N CYS A 110 16.69 -7.74 -11.77
CA CYS A 110 15.73 -8.58 -11.05
C CYS A 110 14.33 -7.99 -11.29
N CYS A 111 13.39 -8.68 -11.28
CA CYS A 111 12.92 -10.04 -11.39
C CYS A 111 11.72 -10.01 -12.32
N GLY A 112 11.44 -11.07 -13.03
CA GLY A 112 10.25 -11.15 -13.89
C GLY A 112 10.40 -10.49 -15.25
N ALA A 113 9.25 -10.29 -15.91
CA ALA A 113 9.19 -9.87 -17.31
C ALA A 113 9.65 -8.42 -17.53
N SER A 114 9.35 -7.51 -16.62
CA SER A 114 9.67 -6.07 -16.76
C SER A 114 11.17 -5.82 -16.86
N GLY A 115 11.99 -6.53 -16.08
CA GLY A 115 13.45 -6.47 -16.19
C GLY A 115 13.97 -6.94 -17.56
N THR A 116 13.39 -8.02 -18.12
CA THR A 116 13.73 -8.50 -19.47
C THR A 116 13.28 -7.53 -20.56
N LEU A 117 12.10 -6.93 -20.40
CA LEU A 117 11.54 -5.94 -21.34
C LEU A 117 12.17 -4.56 -21.18
N LYS A 118 12.96 -4.34 -20.13
CA LYS A 118 13.55 -3.04 -19.77
C LYS A 118 12.51 -1.92 -19.71
N THR A 119 11.37 -2.20 -19.04
CA THR A 119 10.30 -1.22 -18.91
C THR A 119 10.78 0.02 -18.16
N ASP A 120 10.30 1.20 -18.56
CA ASP A 120 10.57 2.46 -17.86
C ASP A 120 9.58 2.62 -16.69
N ASP A 121 9.84 1.90 -15.59
CA ASP A 121 8.99 1.93 -14.42
C ASP A 121 9.26 3.15 -13.53
N VAL A 122 10.48 3.67 -13.51
CA VAL A 122 10.81 4.93 -12.83
C VAL A 122 10.06 6.08 -13.49
N GLY A 123 10.23 6.29 -14.80
CA GLY A 123 9.52 7.33 -15.53
C GLY A 123 7.99 7.18 -15.45
N PHE A 124 7.47 5.95 -15.31
CA PHE A 124 6.05 5.74 -15.07
C PHE A 124 5.61 6.33 -13.73
N ILE A 125 6.32 6.03 -12.65
CA ILE A 125 5.93 6.52 -11.31
C ILE A 125 6.12 8.04 -11.21
N GLU A 126 7.16 8.62 -11.80
CA GLU A 126 7.34 10.08 -11.89
C GLU A 126 6.16 10.76 -12.61
N LYS A 127 5.75 10.23 -13.77
CA LYS A 127 4.59 10.74 -14.52
C LYS A 127 3.29 10.59 -13.75
N LEU A 128 3.10 9.46 -13.06
CA LEU A 128 1.92 9.20 -12.25
C LEU A 128 1.85 10.21 -11.09
N VAL A 129 2.91 10.40 -10.32
CA VAL A 129 2.95 11.36 -9.20
C VAL A 129 2.63 12.76 -9.70
N SER A 130 3.24 13.18 -10.83
CA SER A 130 2.96 14.46 -11.46
C SER A 130 1.52 14.60 -11.94
N ALA A 131 0.84 13.52 -12.31
CA ALA A 131 -0.55 13.53 -12.75
C ALA A 131 -1.54 13.61 -11.58
N VAL A 132 -1.27 12.90 -10.47
CA VAL A 132 -2.19 12.87 -9.32
C VAL A 132 -2.06 14.09 -8.42
N ASP A 133 -0.87 14.71 -8.33
CA ASP A 133 -0.65 15.98 -7.61
C ASP A 133 0.40 16.85 -8.31
N PRO A 134 0.02 17.57 -9.37
CA PRO A 134 0.95 18.35 -10.21
C PRO A 134 1.76 19.41 -9.45
N GLY A 135 1.30 19.84 -8.30
CA GLY A 135 1.93 20.88 -7.49
C GLY A 135 2.64 20.37 -6.25
N HIS A 136 2.66 19.04 -6.03
CA HIS A 136 3.11 18.44 -4.77
C HIS A 136 2.52 19.18 -3.57
N THR A 137 1.20 19.36 -3.60
CA THR A 137 0.46 20.18 -2.63
C THR A 137 0.10 19.41 -1.36
N ARG A 138 0.18 18.09 -1.44
CA ARG A 138 -0.11 17.13 -0.38
C ARG A 138 1.12 16.28 -0.08
N PRO A 139 1.27 15.75 1.13
CA PRO A 139 2.30 14.74 1.38
C PRO A 139 2.10 13.52 0.48
N ILE A 140 3.15 13.08 -0.20
CA ILE A 140 3.13 11.88 -1.06
C ILE A 140 4.12 10.87 -0.48
N TYR A 141 3.64 9.67 -0.21
CA TYR A 141 4.45 8.58 0.34
C TYR A 141 4.46 7.39 -0.61
N VAL A 142 5.55 6.64 -0.62
CA VAL A 142 5.64 5.38 -1.36
C VAL A 142 5.79 4.19 -0.40
N ILE A 143 5.02 3.15 -0.65
CA ILE A 143 5.15 1.85 -0.01
C ILE A 143 5.51 0.85 -1.09
N GLY A 144 6.61 0.14 -0.94
CA GLY A 144 6.98 -0.93 -1.86
C GLY A 144 7.10 -2.27 -1.15
N TYR A 145 6.44 -3.28 -1.69
CA TYR A 145 6.55 -4.65 -1.19
C TYR A 145 7.42 -5.50 -2.11
N SER A 146 8.42 -6.20 -1.55
CA SER A 146 9.29 -7.14 -2.30
C SER A 146 9.92 -6.47 -3.54
N ASN A 147 9.61 -6.91 -4.75
CA ASN A 147 10.05 -6.31 -6.02
C ASN A 147 9.63 -4.82 -6.13
N GLY A 148 8.43 -4.45 -5.66
CA GLY A 148 8.00 -3.05 -5.57
C GLY A 148 8.80 -2.24 -4.55
N GLY A 149 9.29 -2.87 -3.48
CA GLY A 149 10.18 -2.20 -2.52
C GLY A 149 11.56 -1.89 -3.12
N ARG A 150 12.06 -2.73 -4.02
CA ARG A 150 13.27 -2.41 -4.81
C ARG A 150 13.04 -1.22 -5.73
N LEU A 151 11.88 -1.13 -6.38
CA LEU A 151 11.54 0.04 -7.20
C LEU A 151 11.43 1.31 -6.33
N ALA A 152 10.87 1.21 -5.11
CA ALA A 152 10.86 2.34 -4.20
C ALA A 152 12.27 2.84 -3.86
N TYR A 153 13.25 1.95 -3.68
CA TYR A 153 14.64 2.34 -3.52
C TYR A 153 15.25 2.98 -4.78
N ASP A 154 14.93 2.44 -5.97
CA ASP A 154 15.43 3.02 -7.23
C ASP A 154 14.89 4.44 -7.44
N LEU A 155 13.63 4.69 -7.07
CA LEU A 155 13.01 6.01 -7.10
C LEU A 155 13.70 7.00 -6.15
N GLU A 156 14.00 6.59 -4.93
CA GLU A 156 14.76 7.41 -3.98
C GLU A 156 16.18 7.72 -4.46
N CYS A 157 16.76 6.87 -5.31
CA CYS A 157 18.09 7.08 -5.88
C CYS A 157 18.07 8.00 -7.10
N THR A 158 17.03 7.91 -7.92
CA THR A 158 16.92 8.63 -9.20
C THR A 158 16.26 9.99 -9.05
N ASP A 159 15.24 10.09 -8.22
CA ASP A 159 14.53 11.33 -7.90
C ASP A 159 14.26 11.45 -6.39
N PRO A 160 15.26 11.84 -5.60
CA PRO A 160 15.18 11.88 -4.13
C PRO A 160 14.30 13.03 -3.59
N GLY A 161 13.39 13.53 -4.34
CA GLY A 161 12.40 14.54 -3.96
C GLY A 161 10.98 14.17 -4.36
N LEU A 162 10.84 13.03 -5.04
CA LEU A 162 9.54 12.58 -5.54
C LEU A 162 8.54 12.24 -4.42
N PHE A 163 9.06 11.77 -3.28
CA PHE A 163 8.25 11.38 -2.12
C PHE A 163 8.71 12.04 -0.82
N ASP A 164 7.79 12.28 0.10
CA ASP A 164 8.08 12.78 1.45
C ASP A 164 8.54 11.68 2.41
N GLY A 165 8.41 10.44 2.00
CA GLY A 165 8.88 9.29 2.75
C GLY A 165 8.58 7.97 2.07
N MET A 166 9.36 6.97 2.44
CA MET A 166 9.33 5.64 1.86
C MET A 166 9.15 4.55 2.93
N ALA A 167 8.39 3.51 2.61
CA ALA A 167 8.37 2.27 3.39
C ALA A 167 8.72 1.07 2.49
N ALA A 168 9.81 0.39 2.82
CA ALA A 168 10.24 -0.84 2.14
C ALA A 168 9.82 -2.06 2.95
N VAL A 169 8.92 -2.86 2.39
CA VAL A 169 8.37 -4.05 3.06
C VAL A 169 8.97 -5.30 2.45
N LYS A 170 9.76 -6.05 3.24
CA LYS A 170 10.38 -7.31 2.80
C LYS A 170 11.16 -7.16 1.49
N ALA A 171 11.90 -6.06 1.37
CA ALA A 171 12.71 -5.74 0.21
C ALA A 171 14.14 -5.42 0.61
N ASP A 172 15.07 -5.73 -0.27
CA ASP A 172 16.47 -5.34 -0.19
C ASP A 172 16.76 -4.29 -1.27
N PRO A 173 17.62 -3.28 -1.03
CA PRO A 173 18.01 -2.32 -2.04
C PRO A 173 18.90 -2.97 -3.09
N MET A 174 18.92 -2.40 -4.28
CA MET A 174 19.90 -2.78 -5.29
C MET A 174 21.33 -2.40 -4.82
N PRO A 175 22.34 -3.24 -5.08
CA PRO A 175 23.71 -3.01 -4.59
C PRO A 175 24.32 -1.68 -5.03
N SER A 176 23.91 -1.14 -6.19
CA SER A 176 24.42 0.08 -6.79
C SER A 176 23.70 1.35 -6.35
N CYS A 177 22.61 1.24 -5.61
CA CYS A 177 21.84 2.38 -5.18
C CYS A 177 22.47 3.07 -3.97
N VAL A 178 22.90 4.32 -4.13
CA VAL A 178 23.28 5.23 -3.05
C VAL A 178 22.22 6.31 -2.98
N VAL A 179 21.48 6.34 -1.89
CA VAL A 179 20.43 7.33 -1.69
C VAL A 179 21.08 8.66 -1.30
N SER A 180 21.16 9.62 -2.23
CA SER A 180 21.94 10.85 -2.06
C SER A 180 21.26 11.93 -1.21
N ASN A 181 19.95 11.92 -1.13
CA ASN A 181 19.16 12.84 -0.30
C ASN A 181 17.91 12.14 0.23
N PRO A 182 18.11 11.11 1.07
CA PRO A 182 17.01 10.24 1.44
C PRO A 182 15.95 10.98 2.24
N GLN A 183 14.69 10.60 2.03
CA GLN A 183 13.57 11.08 2.79
C GLN A 183 13.41 10.28 4.11
N ASN A 184 12.27 10.35 4.77
CA ASN A 184 12.00 9.48 5.91
C ASN A 184 11.86 8.03 5.43
N VAL A 185 12.60 7.10 6.01
CA VAL A 185 12.62 5.70 5.58
C VAL A 185 12.17 4.77 6.69
N LEU A 186 11.25 3.89 6.36
CA LEU A 186 10.84 2.77 7.22
C LEU A 186 11.13 1.45 6.50
N VAL A 187 11.81 0.55 7.19
CA VAL A 187 12.08 -0.82 6.71
C VAL A 187 11.28 -1.82 7.55
N LEU A 188 10.59 -2.75 6.90
CA LEU A 188 9.91 -3.87 7.55
C LEU A 188 10.56 -5.19 7.13
N SER A 189 11.06 -5.93 8.11
CA SER A 189 11.78 -7.21 7.90
C SER A 189 11.16 -8.32 8.75
N ALA A 190 11.43 -9.59 8.41
CA ALA A 190 11.21 -10.73 9.30
C ALA A 190 12.47 -11.56 9.43
N LEU A 191 12.62 -12.19 10.61
CA LEU A 191 13.77 -13.06 10.88
C LEU A 191 13.74 -14.35 10.05
N ASP A 192 12.54 -14.80 9.69
CA ASP A 192 12.31 -16.05 8.95
C ASP A 192 12.03 -15.84 7.46
N ASP A 193 12.28 -14.63 6.91
CA ASP A 193 12.04 -14.33 5.50
C ASP A 193 12.89 -15.24 4.59
N PRO A 194 12.27 -16.06 3.71
CA PRO A 194 13.01 -16.99 2.87
C PRO A 194 13.72 -16.31 1.68
N TRP A 195 13.35 -15.07 1.34
CA TRP A 195 13.83 -14.38 0.14
C TRP A 195 14.79 -13.25 0.46
N VAL A 196 14.50 -12.44 1.48
CA VAL A 196 15.37 -11.37 1.97
C VAL A 196 16.03 -11.84 3.26
N PRO A 197 17.32 -12.25 3.24
CA PRO A 197 17.99 -12.76 4.43
C PRO A 197 18.09 -11.66 5.50
N PHE A 198 17.91 -12.04 6.76
CA PHE A 198 18.01 -11.09 7.87
C PHE A 198 19.48 -10.73 8.14
N LYS A 199 20.38 -11.71 8.10
CA LYS A 199 21.84 -11.52 8.27
C LYS A 199 22.61 -11.99 7.04
N THR A 200 23.78 -11.40 6.83
CA THR A 200 24.69 -11.79 5.76
C THR A 200 25.09 -13.27 5.88
N GLY A 201 25.11 -13.97 4.76
CA GLY A 201 25.47 -15.39 4.68
C GLY A 201 24.35 -16.35 5.08
N GLU A 202 23.20 -15.86 5.52
CA GLU A 202 22.04 -16.72 5.76
C GLU A 202 21.56 -17.36 4.45
N LYS A 203 21.30 -18.66 4.50
CA LYS A 203 20.72 -19.42 3.38
C LYS A 203 21.55 -19.38 2.09
N GLY A 204 22.87 -19.10 2.18
CA GLY A 204 23.76 -19.08 1.01
C GLY A 204 23.43 -17.99 -0.02
N LYS A 205 22.75 -16.93 0.36
CA LYS A 205 22.38 -15.81 -0.52
C LYS A 205 23.45 -14.72 -0.47
N GLU A 206 23.87 -14.27 -1.64
CA GLU A 206 24.79 -13.13 -1.81
C GLU A 206 24.06 -11.77 -1.77
N THR A 207 22.74 -11.76 -1.69
CA THR A 207 21.93 -10.53 -1.61
C THR A 207 22.21 -9.78 -0.31
N PRO A 208 22.21 -8.44 -0.32
CA PRO A 208 22.35 -7.66 0.90
C PRO A 208 21.29 -8.06 1.91
N SER A 209 21.73 -8.37 3.13
CA SER A 209 20.81 -8.72 4.21
C SER A 209 20.08 -7.48 4.75
N ALA A 210 18.96 -7.69 5.45
CA ALA A 210 18.24 -6.61 6.09
C ALA A 210 19.12 -5.79 7.07
N THR A 211 20.04 -6.43 7.78
CA THR A 211 20.99 -5.73 8.65
C THR A 211 21.98 -4.83 7.88
N VAL A 212 22.49 -5.29 6.74
CA VAL A 212 23.38 -4.49 5.88
C VAL A 212 22.61 -3.33 5.27
N GLN A 213 21.38 -3.57 4.82
CA GLN A 213 20.50 -2.54 4.28
C GLN A 213 20.28 -1.40 5.28
N VAL A 214 19.85 -1.73 6.50
CA VAL A 214 19.57 -0.72 7.54
C VAL A 214 20.83 0.02 7.95
N SER A 215 21.99 -0.66 8.01
CA SER A 215 23.27 0.00 8.29
C SER A 215 23.68 1.00 7.20
N ARG A 216 23.43 0.67 5.93
CA ARG A 216 23.65 1.61 4.81
C ARG A 216 22.71 2.82 4.92
N LEU A 217 21.42 2.58 5.08
CA LEU A 217 20.44 3.66 5.26
C LEU A 217 20.79 4.55 6.45
N GLN A 218 21.26 3.97 7.56
CA GLN A 218 21.71 4.75 8.72
C GLN A 218 22.87 5.68 8.35
N SER A 219 23.83 5.18 7.55
CA SER A 219 24.95 5.96 7.06
C SER A 219 24.52 7.03 6.07
N ASP A 220 23.71 6.66 5.07
CA ASP A 220 23.28 7.55 3.98
C ASP A 220 22.39 8.69 4.49
N LEU A 221 21.54 8.42 5.47
CA LEU A 221 20.72 9.43 6.15
C LEU A 221 21.52 10.25 7.19
N GLY A 222 22.78 9.94 7.43
CA GLY A 222 23.56 10.59 8.49
C GLY A 222 22.92 10.42 9.88
N CYS A 223 22.35 9.27 10.17
CA CYS A 223 21.73 9.01 11.46
C CYS A 223 22.76 8.74 12.55
N PRO A 224 22.53 9.19 13.80
CA PRO A 224 23.44 8.93 14.91
C PRO A 224 23.48 7.43 15.24
N ALA A 225 24.54 6.99 15.95
CA ALA A 225 24.62 5.63 16.47
C ALA A 225 23.51 5.32 17.49
N LYS A 226 23.03 6.33 18.20
CA LYS A 226 21.98 6.17 19.22
C LYS A 226 20.61 6.09 18.56
N SER A 227 19.86 5.05 18.89
CA SER A 227 18.47 4.83 18.51
C SER A 227 17.59 4.60 19.73
N THR A 228 16.28 4.66 19.54
CA THR A 228 15.29 4.15 20.51
C THR A 228 14.78 2.80 20.02
N VAL A 229 14.56 1.89 20.97
CA VAL A 229 14.01 0.57 20.68
C VAL A 229 12.74 0.39 21.50
N ALA A 230 11.66 0.01 20.85
CA ALA A 230 10.38 -0.31 21.47
C ALA A 230 9.88 -1.67 21.00
N THR A 231 9.16 -2.37 21.86
CA THR A 231 8.50 -3.64 21.51
C THR A 231 7.00 -3.45 21.47
N HIS A 232 6.37 -3.88 20.40
CA HIS A 232 4.93 -3.84 20.20
C HIS A 232 4.42 -5.25 19.88
N GLY A 233 3.88 -5.92 20.90
CA GLY A 233 3.60 -7.35 20.82
C GLY A 233 4.89 -8.15 20.64
N VAL A 234 5.04 -8.85 19.50
CA VAL A 234 6.25 -9.61 19.16
C VAL A 234 7.21 -8.84 18.23
N MET A 235 6.79 -7.69 17.70
CA MET A 235 7.57 -6.87 16.78
C MET A 235 8.48 -5.91 17.56
N THR A 236 9.71 -5.77 17.10
CA THR A 236 10.68 -4.77 17.60
C THR A 236 10.77 -3.62 16.63
N LEU A 237 10.59 -2.39 17.09
CA LEU A 237 10.76 -1.15 16.34
C LEU A 237 11.99 -0.41 16.83
N THR A 238 12.99 -0.27 15.97
CA THR A 238 14.15 0.58 16.20
C THR A 238 13.98 1.88 15.44
N THR A 239 14.18 3.02 16.09
CA THR A 239 13.98 4.34 15.47
C THR A 239 15.17 5.25 15.71
N TRP A 240 15.65 5.88 14.65
CA TRP A 240 16.62 6.99 14.64
C TRP A 240 15.86 8.26 14.24
N SER A 241 15.68 9.17 15.17
CA SER A 241 14.83 10.37 15.00
C SER A 241 15.60 11.66 14.70
N SER A 242 16.93 11.61 14.70
CA SER A 242 17.81 12.78 14.56
C SER A 242 18.82 12.57 13.41
N CYS A 243 18.37 12.08 12.29
CA CYS A 243 19.21 11.96 11.10
C CYS A 243 19.43 13.33 10.44
N ALA A 244 20.35 13.43 9.49
CA ALA A 244 20.66 14.67 8.78
C ALA A 244 19.40 15.27 8.15
N GLY A 245 19.31 16.60 8.11
CA GLY A 245 18.14 17.31 7.57
C GLY A 245 16.83 17.07 8.34
N GLY A 246 16.89 16.60 9.61
CA GLY A 246 15.70 16.30 10.41
C GLY A 246 14.93 15.05 9.97
N LYS A 247 15.56 14.19 9.18
CA LYS A 247 14.98 12.93 8.69
C LYS A 247 14.96 11.85 9.77
N ARG A 248 14.22 10.79 9.51
CA ARG A 248 14.06 9.64 10.40
C ARG A 248 14.28 8.35 9.64
N LEU A 249 14.92 7.40 10.31
CA LEU A 249 14.97 6.01 9.91
C LEU A 249 14.24 5.18 10.96
N ALA A 250 13.42 4.24 10.53
CA ALA A 250 12.85 3.24 11.44
C ALA A 250 12.98 1.83 10.84
N TRP A 251 13.12 0.86 11.71
CA TRP A 251 13.22 -0.54 11.34
C TRP A 251 12.30 -1.39 12.20
N ALA A 252 11.28 -1.95 11.59
CA ALA A 252 10.33 -2.87 12.21
C ALA A 252 10.72 -4.31 11.90
N VAL A 253 11.01 -5.10 12.91
CA VAL A 253 11.43 -6.49 12.79
C VAL A 253 10.38 -7.40 13.40
N TYR A 254 9.82 -8.28 12.58
CA TYR A 254 8.89 -9.32 12.99
C TYR A 254 9.66 -10.64 13.16
N PRO A 255 9.47 -11.41 14.27
CA PRO A 255 10.20 -12.66 14.47
C PRO A 255 9.79 -13.75 13.48
N THR A 256 8.55 -13.69 13.01
CA THR A 256 7.94 -14.64 12.07
C THR A 256 7.09 -13.92 11.04
N GLY A 257 6.56 -14.65 10.06
CA GLY A 257 5.69 -14.13 8.99
C GLY A 257 6.29 -14.29 7.60
N GLY A 258 7.52 -14.78 7.51
CA GLY A 258 8.18 -15.05 6.24
C GLY A 258 8.22 -13.83 5.34
N HIS A 259 7.97 -14.05 4.05
CA HIS A 259 7.94 -12.99 3.03
C HIS A 259 6.55 -12.38 2.83
N ASN A 260 5.65 -12.46 3.81
CA ASN A 260 4.32 -11.87 3.69
C ASN A 260 4.30 -10.42 4.19
N PHE A 261 3.38 -9.62 3.64
CA PHE A 261 3.06 -8.33 4.23
C PHE A 261 2.52 -8.56 5.65
N PRO A 262 3.05 -7.88 6.69
CA PRO A 262 2.68 -8.21 8.07
C PRO A 262 1.20 -7.95 8.36
N PRO A 263 0.38 -9.00 8.60
CA PRO A 263 -1.05 -8.84 8.86
C PRO A 263 -1.30 -8.30 10.28
N PRO A 264 -2.51 -7.75 10.55
CA PRO A 264 -2.89 -7.39 11.91
C PRO A 264 -3.07 -8.64 12.77
N THR A 265 -2.63 -8.54 14.03
CA THR A 265 -2.91 -9.52 15.07
C THR A 265 -3.50 -8.83 16.29
N LYS A 266 -4.00 -9.60 17.26
CA LYS A 266 -4.52 -9.03 18.51
C LYS A 266 -3.46 -8.32 19.35
N VAL A 267 -2.20 -8.72 19.21
CA VAL A 267 -1.11 -8.31 20.11
C VAL A 267 0.06 -7.62 19.38
N THR A 268 0.06 -7.61 18.03
CA THR A 268 1.14 -7.03 17.24
C THR A 268 0.55 -6.17 16.13
N PRO A 269 0.99 -4.92 15.97
CA PRO A 269 0.54 -4.06 14.89
C PRO A 269 0.83 -4.66 13.51
N SER A 270 -0.07 -4.42 12.57
CA SER A 270 0.17 -4.77 11.16
C SER A 270 1.24 -3.88 10.53
N GLY A 271 1.75 -4.30 9.39
CA GLY A 271 2.65 -3.48 8.58
C GLY A 271 2.03 -2.12 8.23
N SER A 272 0.75 -2.10 7.82
CA SER A 272 0.04 -0.86 7.51
C SER A 272 -0.09 0.09 8.69
N GLN A 273 -0.33 -0.41 9.90
CA GLN A 273 -0.40 0.42 11.12
C GLN A 273 0.95 1.04 11.46
N ILE A 274 2.05 0.29 11.35
CA ILE A 274 3.40 0.83 11.56
C ILE A 274 3.74 1.88 10.50
N ILE A 275 3.45 1.60 9.22
CA ILE A 275 3.70 2.52 8.11
C ILE A 275 2.89 3.81 8.30
N TRP A 276 1.60 3.70 8.60
CA TRP A 276 0.75 4.86 8.85
C TRP A 276 1.27 5.73 10.00
N SER A 277 1.57 5.11 11.15
CA SER A 277 2.13 5.79 12.32
C SER A 277 3.45 6.51 11.98
N PHE A 278 4.31 5.86 11.18
CA PHE A 278 5.58 6.43 10.77
C PHE A 278 5.39 7.65 9.86
N PHE A 279 4.56 7.57 8.82
CA PHE A 279 4.34 8.66 7.88
C PHE A 279 3.63 9.85 8.53
N THR A 280 2.57 9.61 9.28
CA THR A 280 1.76 10.66 9.88
C THR A 280 2.30 11.19 11.21
N LYS A 281 3.37 10.59 11.75
CA LYS A 281 3.93 10.91 13.07
C LYS A 281 2.92 10.73 14.22
N THR A 282 1.92 9.89 14.01
CA THR A 282 0.93 9.56 15.04
C THR A 282 1.43 8.42 15.92
N ALA A 283 0.98 8.37 17.17
CA ALA A 283 1.23 7.22 18.02
C ALA A 283 0.56 5.97 17.42
N LEU A 284 1.20 4.81 17.59
CA LEU A 284 0.54 3.54 17.30
C LEU A 284 -0.73 3.42 18.13
N ALA A 285 -1.83 3.11 17.47
CA ALA A 285 -3.09 2.86 18.17
C ALA A 285 -2.89 1.74 19.22
N PRO A 286 -3.48 1.87 20.42
CA PRO A 286 -3.48 0.79 21.38
C PRO A 286 -4.07 -0.46 20.73
N LEU A 287 -3.39 -1.60 20.92
CA LEU A 287 -3.94 -2.87 20.49
C LEU A 287 -5.17 -3.18 21.36
N PRO A 288 -6.21 -3.84 20.83
CA PRO A 288 -7.37 -4.20 21.63
C PRO A 288 -6.92 -5.02 22.83
N THR A 289 -7.27 -4.56 24.01
CA THR A 289 -7.11 -5.35 25.23
C THR A 289 -8.02 -6.55 25.13
N THR A 290 -7.45 -7.75 25.27
CA THR A 290 -8.19 -9.03 25.30
C THR A 290 -9.09 -9.12 26.52
#